data_64d36dc1a3af259f024ef5c3c8f3d5c3
#
_entry.id   64d36dc1a3af259f024ef5c3c8f3d5c3
#
_cell.length_a   1.000
_cell.length_b   1.000
_cell.length_c   1.000
_cell.angle_alpha   90.00
_cell.angle_beta   90.00
_cell.angle_gamma   90.00
#
_symmetry.space_group_name_H-M   'P 1'
#
loop_
_entity.id
_entity.type
_entity.pdbx_description
1 polymer ?
#
loop_
_entity_poly.entity_id
_entity_poly.type
_entity_poly.pdbx_seq_one_letter_code
_entity_poly.pdbx_strand_id
1 'polypeptide(L)'
;YLTREMMQYCKLLEEAFPAARFLFISPHRHEQIAEAAAAAGIPAEKLITKQARRDEVPALLSFSTYSIFFIKPCYSKISSSPTKHGEIMAMGIPVITNAGVGDVKEIVEHYHSGIVLDDLSETSMQKAVASIKNGVTFQPDAIRKGATEVYSLTNAVQLYLRLYNKILQP
;
A
#
# COMPACT_ATOMS: atom_id res chain seq x y z
N TYR A 1 -5.53 -10.48 -0.16
CA TYR A 1 -4.52 -9.82 -1.00
C TYR A 1 -4.26 -10.66 -2.23
N LEU A 2 -3.82 -10.01 -3.29
CA LEU A 2 -3.48 -10.60 -4.58
C LEU A 2 -1.96 -10.85 -4.62
N THR A 3 -1.51 -11.89 -3.92
CA THR A 3 -0.07 -12.19 -3.76
C THR A 3 0.60 -12.45 -5.11
N ARG A 4 -0.08 -13.17 -6.02
CA ARG A 4 0.46 -13.46 -7.34
C ARG A 4 0.73 -12.17 -8.13
N GLU A 5 -0.23 -11.27 -8.17
CA GLU A 5 -0.14 -9.99 -8.89
C GLU A 5 0.90 -9.08 -8.24
N MET A 6 1.03 -9.10 -6.91
CA MET A 6 2.12 -8.41 -6.22
C MET A 6 3.48 -8.94 -6.62
N MET A 7 3.65 -10.27 -6.73
CA MET A 7 4.91 -10.86 -7.17
C MET A 7 5.24 -10.55 -8.62
N GLN A 8 4.24 -10.55 -9.51
CA GLN A 8 4.41 -10.12 -10.91
C GLN A 8 4.90 -8.66 -10.96
N TYR A 9 4.32 -7.78 -10.18
CA TYR A 9 4.75 -6.39 -10.10
C TYR A 9 6.17 -6.24 -9.51
N CYS A 10 6.49 -7.00 -8.46
CA CYS A 10 7.84 -7.05 -7.90
C CYS A 10 8.88 -7.53 -8.93
N LYS A 11 8.51 -8.48 -9.79
CA LYS A 11 9.40 -8.94 -10.87
C LYS A 11 9.68 -7.85 -11.90
N LEU A 12 8.67 -7.10 -12.32
CA LEU A 12 8.85 -5.95 -13.20
C LEU A 12 9.73 -4.85 -12.57
N LEU A 13 9.56 -4.62 -11.27
CA LEU A 13 10.43 -3.70 -10.52
C LEU A 13 11.87 -4.21 -10.44
N GLU A 14 12.07 -5.50 -10.24
CA GLU A 14 13.40 -6.12 -10.18
C GLU A 14 14.14 -5.97 -11.51
N GLU A 15 13.46 -6.16 -12.63
CA GLU A 15 14.00 -5.99 -13.97
C GLU A 15 14.34 -4.53 -14.29
N ALA A 16 13.50 -3.59 -13.85
CA ALA A 16 13.73 -2.18 -14.06
C ALA A 16 14.80 -1.59 -13.10
N PHE A 17 14.92 -2.15 -11.91
CA PHE A 17 15.80 -1.69 -10.84
C PHE A 17 16.54 -2.90 -10.22
N PRO A 18 17.67 -3.33 -10.79
CA PRO A 18 18.39 -4.54 -10.32
C PRO A 18 18.84 -4.50 -8.85
N ALA A 19 18.94 -3.32 -8.25
CA ALA A 19 19.26 -3.15 -6.82
C ALA A 19 18.03 -3.26 -5.90
N ALA A 20 16.82 -3.36 -6.43
CA ALA A 20 15.59 -3.43 -5.63
C ALA A 20 15.58 -4.67 -4.73
N ARG A 21 15.04 -4.49 -3.53
CA ARG A 21 14.79 -5.56 -2.55
C ARG A 21 13.36 -5.46 -2.07
N PHE A 22 12.76 -6.60 -1.73
CA PHE A 22 11.35 -6.72 -1.41
C PHE A 22 11.19 -7.20 0.03
N LEU A 23 10.66 -6.35 0.89
CA LEU A 23 10.38 -6.66 2.29
C LEU A 23 8.91 -7.03 2.45
N PHE A 24 8.64 -8.24 2.88
CA PHE A 24 7.32 -8.73 3.25
C PHE A 24 7.21 -8.84 4.77
N ILE A 25 6.38 -8.00 5.36
CA ILE A 25 6.07 -8.04 6.79
C ILE A 25 4.81 -8.87 6.94
N SER A 26 4.94 -10.08 7.46
CA SER A 26 3.82 -11.01 7.64
C SER A 26 4.01 -11.84 8.91
N PRO A 27 2.97 -12.03 9.73
CA PRO A 27 3.06 -12.89 10.91
C PRO A 27 3.19 -14.37 10.55
N HIS A 28 2.76 -14.75 9.34
CA HIS A 28 2.70 -16.14 8.88
C HIS A 28 3.00 -16.21 7.38
N ARG A 29 3.05 -17.45 6.84
CA ARG A 29 3.11 -17.72 5.39
C ARG A 29 4.42 -17.32 4.71
N HIS A 30 5.54 -17.32 5.43
CA HIS A 30 6.85 -16.98 4.85
C HIS A 30 7.24 -17.93 3.73
N GLU A 31 6.98 -19.24 3.90
CA GLU A 31 7.23 -20.25 2.85
C GLU A 31 6.39 -19.97 1.59
N GLN A 32 5.09 -19.71 1.76
CA GLN A 32 4.20 -19.41 0.62
C GLN A 32 4.60 -18.11 -0.10
N ILE A 33 5.13 -17.13 0.62
CA ILE A 33 5.66 -15.90 0.03
C ILE A 33 6.93 -16.21 -0.77
N ALA A 34 7.83 -17.03 -0.23
CA ALA A 34 9.05 -17.45 -0.90
C ALA A 34 8.76 -18.29 -2.16
N GLU A 35 7.83 -19.24 -2.08
CA GLU A 35 7.36 -20.03 -3.23
C GLU A 35 6.77 -19.14 -4.33
N ALA A 36 5.91 -18.18 -3.95
CA ALA A 36 5.30 -17.25 -4.90
C ALA A 36 6.34 -16.34 -5.57
N ALA A 37 7.36 -15.90 -4.82
CA ALA A 37 8.47 -15.11 -5.35
C ALA A 37 9.33 -15.93 -6.32
N ALA A 38 9.66 -17.17 -5.96
CA ALA A 38 10.41 -18.09 -6.82
C ALA A 38 9.64 -18.39 -8.11
N ALA A 39 8.33 -18.65 -8.02
CA ALA A 39 7.47 -18.87 -9.18
C ALA A 39 7.39 -17.64 -10.10
N ALA A 40 7.53 -16.44 -9.57
CA ALA A 40 7.61 -15.20 -10.34
C ALA A 40 9.03 -14.90 -10.87
N GLY A 41 10.04 -15.71 -10.54
CA GLY A 41 11.43 -15.54 -10.96
C GLY A 41 12.16 -14.42 -10.20
N ILE A 42 11.75 -14.12 -8.97
CA ILE A 42 12.46 -13.18 -8.09
C ILE A 42 13.60 -13.92 -7.39
N PRO A 43 14.86 -13.44 -7.48
CA PRO A 43 15.98 -14.04 -6.79
C PRO A 43 15.80 -14.06 -5.25
N ALA A 44 16.12 -15.18 -4.62
CA ALA A 44 15.88 -15.35 -3.18
C ALA A 44 16.60 -14.32 -2.31
N GLU A 45 17.77 -13.87 -2.72
CA GLU A 45 18.56 -12.84 -2.02
C GLU A 45 17.94 -11.45 -2.07
N LYS A 46 16.95 -11.23 -2.93
CA LYS A 46 16.20 -9.97 -3.02
C LYS A 46 14.94 -9.97 -2.19
N LEU A 47 14.52 -11.15 -1.70
CA LEU A 47 13.33 -11.31 -0.87
C LEU A 47 13.71 -11.32 0.60
N ILE A 48 13.06 -10.47 1.38
CA ILE A 48 13.20 -10.41 2.83
C ILE A 48 11.81 -10.64 3.44
N THR A 49 11.65 -11.70 4.20
CA THR A 49 10.42 -11.95 4.95
C THR A 49 10.66 -11.73 6.43
N LYS A 50 9.80 -10.99 7.10
CA LYS A 50 9.90 -10.69 8.52
C LYS A 50 8.56 -10.86 9.21
N GLN A 51 8.58 -11.49 10.38
CA GLN A 51 7.54 -11.34 11.37
C GLN A 51 7.84 -10.11 12.19
N ALA A 52 6.82 -9.33 12.52
CA ALA A 52 6.96 -8.12 13.33
C ALA A 52 5.79 -7.98 14.29
N ARG A 53 6.06 -7.52 15.49
CA ARG A 53 5.06 -7.00 16.40
C ARG A 53 4.59 -5.63 15.90
N ARG A 54 3.42 -5.20 16.34
CA ARG A 54 2.81 -3.94 15.89
C ARG A 54 3.72 -2.71 16.13
N ASP A 55 4.43 -2.70 17.24
CA ASP A 55 5.37 -1.63 17.61
C ASP A 55 6.67 -1.62 16.76
N GLU A 56 7.01 -2.73 16.11
CA GLU A 56 8.18 -2.86 15.25
C GLU A 56 7.89 -2.48 13.79
N VAL A 57 6.62 -2.53 13.37
CA VAL A 57 6.23 -2.28 11.97
C VAL A 57 6.69 -0.90 11.46
N PRO A 58 6.57 0.22 12.21
CA PRO A 58 7.06 1.52 11.73
C PRO A 58 8.55 1.52 11.42
N ALA A 59 9.38 0.90 12.28
CA ALA A 59 10.81 0.80 12.06
C ALA A 59 11.15 0.00 10.80
N LEU A 60 10.44 -1.10 10.52
CA LEU A 60 10.62 -1.87 9.30
C LEU A 60 10.14 -1.13 8.06
N LEU A 61 9.00 -0.43 8.15
CA LEU A 61 8.49 0.38 7.04
C LEU A 61 9.44 1.52 6.66
N SER A 62 10.17 2.10 7.63
CA SER A 62 11.09 3.21 7.37
C SER A 62 12.21 2.88 6.38
N PHE A 63 12.49 1.61 6.13
CA PHE A 63 13.45 1.17 5.10
C PHE A 63 12.86 1.16 3.69
N SER A 64 11.55 1.39 3.54
CA SER A 64 10.85 1.25 2.26
C SER A 64 10.81 2.57 1.50
N THR A 65 11.16 2.53 0.22
CA THR A 65 10.96 3.66 -0.71
C THR A 65 9.50 3.72 -1.19
N TYR A 66 8.87 2.56 -1.37
CA TYR A 66 7.46 2.39 -1.74
C TYR A 66 6.84 1.28 -0.91
N SER A 67 5.54 1.33 -0.71
CA SER A 67 4.77 0.21 -0.19
C SER A 67 3.78 -0.28 -1.24
N ILE A 68 3.67 -1.60 -1.38
CA ILE A 68 2.82 -2.24 -2.40
C ILE A 68 1.74 -3.05 -1.71
N PHE A 69 0.49 -2.85 -2.10
CA PHE A 69 -0.59 -3.76 -1.76
C PHE A 69 -1.65 -3.80 -2.86
N PHE A 70 -2.00 -5.00 -3.29
CA PHE A 70 -3.11 -5.24 -4.20
C PHE A 70 -4.22 -6.01 -3.48
N ILE A 71 -5.43 -5.52 -3.58
CA ILE A 71 -6.62 -6.09 -2.97
C ILE A 71 -7.59 -6.47 -4.08
N LYS A 72 -8.13 -7.69 -4.03
CA LYS A 72 -9.09 -8.17 -5.02
C LYS A 72 -10.33 -7.25 -5.01
N PRO A 73 -10.64 -6.56 -6.11
CA PRO A 73 -11.87 -5.79 -6.22
C PRO A 73 -13.07 -6.75 -6.13
N CYS A 74 -13.97 -6.49 -5.21
CA CYS A 74 -15.22 -7.22 -5.08
C CYS A 74 -16.23 -6.36 -4.31
N TYR A 75 -17.50 -6.72 -4.36
CA TYR A 75 -18.57 -5.94 -3.74
C TYR A 75 -18.28 -5.55 -2.29
N SER A 76 -17.81 -6.49 -1.47
CA SER A 76 -17.48 -6.22 -0.06
C SER A 76 -16.28 -5.28 0.13
N LYS A 77 -15.49 -5.01 -0.91
CA LYS A 77 -14.32 -4.12 -0.86
C LYS A 77 -14.61 -2.70 -1.35
N ILE A 78 -15.76 -2.47 -1.96
CA ILE A 78 -16.21 -1.12 -2.37
C ILE A 78 -16.37 -0.21 -1.15
N SER A 79 -16.76 -0.75 0.01
CA SER A 79 -16.91 0.00 1.28
C SER A 79 -15.76 -0.21 2.25
N SER A 80 -14.59 -0.68 1.79
CA SER A 80 -13.43 -0.92 2.65
C SER A 80 -12.46 0.23 2.59
N SER A 81 -12.01 0.73 3.74
CA SER A 81 -10.84 1.60 3.84
C SER A 81 -9.71 0.83 4.53
N PRO A 82 -8.64 0.43 3.81
CA PRO A 82 -7.59 -0.39 4.38
C PRO A 82 -6.77 0.40 5.42
N THR A 83 -6.79 -0.01 6.68
CA THR A 83 -6.06 0.67 7.76
C THR A 83 -4.55 0.75 7.49
N LYS A 84 -3.97 -0.25 6.83
CA LYS A 84 -2.56 -0.21 6.41
C LYS A 84 -2.24 0.96 5.48
N HIS A 85 -3.18 1.43 4.66
CA HIS A 85 -2.99 2.61 3.82
C HIS A 85 -2.70 3.84 4.68
N GLY A 86 -3.50 4.05 5.73
CA GLY A 86 -3.26 5.13 6.70
C GLY A 86 -1.92 5.00 7.43
N GLU A 87 -1.55 3.78 7.83
CA GLU A 87 -0.27 3.52 8.51
C GLU A 87 0.93 3.83 7.58
N ILE A 88 0.86 3.43 6.31
CA ILE A 88 1.89 3.72 5.31
C ILE A 88 1.98 5.23 5.02
N MET A 89 0.83 5.90 4.82
CA MET A 89 0.78 7.34 4.62
C MET A 89 1.33 8.11 5.83
N ALA A 90 1.06 7.66 7.05
CA ALA A 90 1.60 8.26 8.27
C ALA A 90 3.14 8.21 8.32
N MET A 91 3.76 7.21 7.68
CA MET A 91 5.20 7.13 7.50
C MET A 91 5.73 8.03 6.38
N GLY A 92 4.85 8.64 5.59
CA GLY A 92 5.22 9.44 4.42
C GLY A 92 5.71 8.60 3.24
N ILE A 93 5.33 7.34 3.18
CA ILE A 93 5.75 6.39 2.15
C ILE A 93 4.69 6.34 1.05
N PRO A 94 5.07 6.54 -0.23
CA PRO A 94 4.14 6.43 -1.33
C PRO A 94 3.69 4.99 -1.54
N VAL A 95 2.41 4.82 -1.88
CA VAL A 95 1.82 3.50 -2.13
C VAL A 95 1.71 3.18 -3.61
N ILE A 96 1.80 1.90 -3.94
CA ILE A 96 1.43 1.35 -5.23
C ILE A 96 0.28 0.38 -4.98
N THR A 97 -0.87 0.68 -5.52
CA THR A 97 -2.11 -0.04 -5.23
C THR A 97 -3.01 -0.12 -6.45
N ASN A 98 -4.12 -0.84 -6.35
CA ASN A 98 -5.10 -0.93 -7.43
C ASN A 98 -6.40 -0.22 -7.09
N ALA A 99 -7.11 0.22 -8.11
CA ALA A 99 -8.46 0.77 -8.02
C ALA A 99 -9.50 -0.29 -7.60
N GLY A 100 -10.74 0.16 -7.31
CA GLY A 100 -11.87 -0.69 -6.96
C GLY A 100 -11.88 -1.18 -5.50
N VAL A 101 -11.19 -0.45 -4.62
CA VAL A 101 -11.13 -0.74 -3.17
C VAL A 101 -11.48 0.54 -2.41
N GLY A 102 -12.73 0.66 -1.99
CA GLY A 102 -13.24 1.79 -1.22
C GLY A 102 -12.83 3.14 -1.79
N ASP A 103 -12.32 3.98 -0.93
CA ASP A 103 -11.86 5.35 -1.17
C ASP A 103 -10.34 5.48 -1.46
N VAL A 104 -9.66 4.35 -1.66
CA VAL A 104 -8.19 4.34 -1.79
C VAL A 104 -7.72 5.17 -2.99
N LYS A 105 -8.39 5.04 -4.15
CA LYS A 105 -8.01 5.77 -5.36
C LYS A 105 -8.13 7.27 -5.16
N GLU A 106 -9.26 7.73 -4.65
CA GLU A 106 -9.55 9.14 -4.41
C GLU A 106 -8.55 9.75 -3.42
N ILE A 107 -8.20 9.02 -2.37
CA ILE A 107 -7.21 9.48 -1.37
C ILE A 107 -5.82 9.58 -1.99
N VAL A 108 -5.38 8.54 -2.73
CA VAL A 108 -4.06 8.53 -3.36
C VAL A 108 -3.92 9.67 -4.37
N GLU A 109 -4.94 9.90 -5.20
CA GLU A 109 -4.94 10.97 -6.20
C GLU A 109 -4.99 12.36 -5.55
N HIS A 110 -5.85 12.55 -4.54
CA HIS A 110 -6.00 13.83 -3.86
C HIS A 110 -4.72 14.30 -3.14
N TYR A 111 -4.03 13.38 -2.47
CA TYR A 111 -2.82 13.71 -1.70
C TYR A 111 -1.53 13.44 -2.48
N HIS A 112 -1.61 13.02 -3.74
CA HIS A 112 -0.46 12.60 -4.54
C HIS A 112 0.43 11.63 -3.74
N SER A 113 -0.22 10.63 -3.11
CA SER A 113 0.44 9.74 -2.14
C SER A 113 0.88 8.41 -2.74
N GLY A 114 0.90 8.28 -4.07
CA GLY A 114 1.31 7.04 -4.71
C GLY A 114 0.84 6.88 -6.15
N ILE A 115 0.83 5.65 -6.60
CA ILE A 115 0.38 5.24 -7.94
C ILE A 115 -0.78 4.26 -7.79
N VAL A 116 -1.87 4.55 -8.49
CA VAL A 116 -3.03 3.64 -8.57
C VAL A 116 -3.08 3.00 -9.95
N LEU A 117 -3.10 1.69 -9.98
CA LEU A 117 -3.34 0.91 -11.19
C LEU A 117 -4.85 0.77 -11.38
N ASP A 118 -5.38 1.20 -12.52
CA ASP A 118 -6.83 1.06 -12.84
C ASP A 118 -7.22 -0.42 -12.98
N ASP A 119 -6.31 -1.24 -13.47
CA ASP A 119 -6.41 -2.69 -13.52
C ASP A 119 -5.04 -3.34 -13.24
N LEU A 120 -5.02 -4.65 -13.05
CA LEU A 120 -3.81 -5.42 -12.79
C LEU A 120 -3.29 -6.15 -14.05
N SER A 121 -3.52 -5.58 -15.23
CA SER A 121 -2.91 -6.05 -16.47
C SER A 121 -1.40 -5.78 -16.47
N GLU A 122 -0.66 -6.56 -17.22
CA GLU A 122 0.77 -6.36 -17.40
C GLU A 122 1.08 -4.96 -17.93
N THR A 123 0.27 -4.45 -18.87
CA THR A 123 0.40 -3.10 -19.42
C THR A 123 0.27 -2.02 -18.35
N SER A 124 -0.71 -2.14 -17.44
CA SER A 124 -0.90 -1.19 -16.35
C SER A 124 0.26 -1.24 -15.35
N MET A 125 0.75 -2.44 -15.04
CA MET A 125 1.92 -2.62 -14.19
C MET A 125 3.19 -2.02 -14.81
N GLN A 126 3.43 -2.27 -16.09
CA GLN A 126 4.58 -1.69 -16.83
C GLN A 126 4.53 -0.16 -16.88
N LYS A 127 3.35 0.44 -17.07
CA LYS A 127 3.18 1.91 -17.00
C LYS A 127 3.55 2.46 -15.63
N ALA A 128 3.12 1.80 -14.55
CA ALA A 128 3.45 2.22 -13.19
C ALA A 128 4.98 2.13 -12.93
N VAL A 129 5.62 1.05 -13.36
CA VAL A 129 7.09 0.90 -13.29
C VAL A 129 7.80 1.97 -14.11
N ALA A 130 7.33 2.25 -15.34
CA ALA A 130 7.87 3.30 -16.20
C ALA A 130 7.77 4.69 -15.56
N SER A 131 6.66 4.99 -14.87
CA SER A 131 6.51 6.26 -14.13
C SER A 131 7.57 6.40 -13.05
N ILE A 132 7.88 5.34 -12.32
CA ILE A 132 8.94 5.33 -11.30
C ILE A 132 10.31 5.53 -11.97
N LYS A 133 10.57 4.83 -13.06
CA LYS A 133 11.83 4.94 -13.83
C LYS A 133 12.03 6.33 -14.41
N ASN A 134 10.96 7.00 -14.79
CA ASN A 134 10.98 8.38 -15.31
C ASN A 134 11.06 9.44 -14.21
N GLY A 135 11.22 9.03 -12.94
CA GLY A 135 11.50 9.93 -11.83
C GLY A 135 10.26 10.59 -11.22
N VAL A 136 9.10 9.91 -11.23
CA VAL A 136 7.95 10.41 -10.46
C VAL A 136 8.36 10.62 -9.00
N THR A 137 8.02 11.78 -8.44
CA THR A 137 8.38 12.14 -7.07
C THR A 137 7.12 12.31 -6.21
N PHE A 138 7.27 11.98 -4.95
CA PHE A 138 6.23 12.14 -3.94
C PHE A 138 6.77 12.93 -2.76
N GLN A 139 5.92 13.75 -2.15
CA GLN A 139 6.32 14.61 -1.03
C GLN A 139 5.91 13.96 0.29
N PRO A 140 6.85 13.45 1.11
CA PRO A 140 6.51 12.74 2.35
C PRO A 140 5.62 13.54 3.30
N ASP A 141 5.81 14.85 3.39
CA ASP A 141 5.01 15.69 4.28
C ASP A 141 3.57 15.87 3.78
N ALA A 142 3.36 15.94 2.46
CA ALA A 142 2.02 15.95 1.87
C ALA A 142 1.29 14.62 2.13
N ILE A 143 2.01 13.49 2.02
CA ILE A 143 1.48 12.16 2.33
C ILE A 143 1.08 12.07 3.81
N ARG A 144 1.95 12.50 4.74
CA ARG A 144 1.65 12.52 6.19
C ARG A 144 0.47 13.42 6.53
N LYS A 145 0.36 14.57 5.85
CA LYS A 145 -0.80 15.46 6.02
C LYS A 145 -2.08 14.71 5.66
N GLY A 146 -2.11 14.00 4.53
CA GLY A 146 -3.25 13.17 4.13
C GLY A 146 -3.60 12.12 5.17
N ALA A 147 -2.60 11.44 5.75
CA ALA A 147 -2.84 10.48 6.82
C ALA A 147 -3.51 11.12 8.05
N THR A 148 -3.07 12.31 8.43
CA THR A 148 -3.64 13.04 9.57
C THR A 148 -5.08 13.48 9.30
N GLU A 149 -5.38 13.92 8.10
CA GLU A 149 -6.71 14.39 7.74
C GLU A 149 -7.72 13.25 7.59
N VAL A 150 -7.31 12.14 6.97
CA VAL A 150 -8.22 11.03 6.64
C VAL A 150 -8.27 9.94 7.70
N TYR A 151 -7.11 9.57 8.28
CA TYR A 151 -6.98 8.40 9.15
C TYR A 151 -6.75 8.72 10.63
N SER A 152 -6.85 10.00 11.02
CA SER A 152 -6.71 10.40 12.42
C SER A 152 -7.81 9.80 13.29
N LEU A 153 -7.42 9.02 14.29
CA LEU A 153 -8.34 8.50 15.30
C LEU A 153 -9.07 9.64 16.04
N THR A 154 -8.36 10.71 16.36
CA THR A 154 -8.95 11.89 17.03
C THR A 154 -10.07 12.50 16.18
N ASN A 155 -9.81 12.70 14.88
CA ASN A 155 -10.83 13.23 13.96
C ASN A 155 -12.01 12.28 13.82
N ALA A 156 -11.76 10.98 13.70
CA ALA A 156 -12.81 9.97 13.63
C ALA A 156 -13.69 9.98 14.89
N VAL A 157 -13.12 10.02 16.08
CA VAL A 157 -13.86 10.12 17.35
C VAL A 157 -14.73 11.37 17.37
N GLN A 158 -14.22 12.53 16.95
CA GLN A 158 -15.01 13.76 16.91
C GLN A 158 -16.19 13.68 15.91
N LEU A 159 -16.00 13.05 14.76
CA LEU A 159 -17.07 12.81 13.80
C LEU A 159 -18.16 11.91 14.37
N TYR A 160 -17.79 10.81 15.03
CA TYR A 160 -18.74 9.92 15.71
C TYR A 160 -19.51 10.65 16.81
N LEU A 161 -18.83 11.42 17.66
CA LEU A 161 -19.49 12.20 18.71
C LEU A 161 -20.50 13.19 18.15
N ARG A 162 -20.16 13.90 17.07
CA ARG A 162 -21.12 14.81 16.40
C ARG A 162 -22.34 14.07 15.88
N LEU A 163 -22.13 12.89 15.25
CA LEU A 163 -23.21 12.07 14.74
C LEU A 163 -24.14 11.58 15.86
N TYR A 164 -23.58 11.02 16.94
CA TYR A 164 -24.36 10.58 18.09
C TYR A 164 -25.14 11.73 18.73
N ASN A 165 -24.52 12.88 18.93
CA ASN A 165 -25.22 14.04 19.47
C ASN A 165 -26.39 14.49 18.58
N LYS A 166 -26.23 14.43 17.26
CA LYS A 166 -27.30 14.75 16.33
C LYS A 166 -28.48 13.75 16.38
N ILE A 167 -28.18 12.47 16.59
CA ILE A 167 -29.22 11.42 16.66
C ILE A 167 -29.95 11.45 18.01
N LEU A 168 -29.25 11.82 19.08
CA LEU A 168 -29.78 11.80 20.44
C LEU A 168 -30.46 13.12 20.85
N GLN A 169 -30.34 14.16 20.05
CA GLN A 169 -31.13 15.39 20.25
C GLN A 169 -32.57 15.14 19.76
N PRO A 170 -33.58 15.32 20.62
CA PRO A 170 -34.98 15.13 20.25
C PRO A 170 -35.46 16.13 19.18
#